data_9edcc5216c9f05d791384713438e4f06
#
_entry.id   9edcc5216c9f05d791384713438e4f06
#
_cell.length_a   1.000
_cell.length_b   1.000
_cell.length_c   1.000
_cell.angle_alpha   90.00
_cell.angle_beta   90.00
_cell.angle_gamma   90.00
#
_symmetry.space_group_name_H-M   'P 1'
#
loop_
_entity.id
_entity.type
_entity.pdbx_description
1 polymer ?
#
loop_
_entity_poly.entity_id
_entity_poly.type
_entity_poly.pdbx_seq_one_letter_code
_entity_poly.pdbx_strand_id
1 'polypeptide(L)'
;MTTEVDEVNDGAAPATGTTAASLLVHGVPRSRRQAVTAFLATWASQIGITLAFVAVWLTFIILAPDTFLDSRIYVSFAQTTPYFAIVALTLTMVIVSGDIDLSFPSIMGLSMVGFIGVERGLNGSVELAVLAALAVGAAAGLFNGVFVTVVGIPALVVTIGTQFLFRGLTLVLVNGRSYALVEARDTVAYRLLVGRFLGIPMQFVWCVLIAAGTWLLLYRHRLGQNAHVVGDNRHAAELMGIPIRRTRIILFVLTGMAAALAGVMNSLQVANFYPSIGAGYLLPALAAVFVGGTSVFGGRGTVWGTFLGAFLIGGIDAGIIAVGLTDYYTELIYGAIILVAISIHAVLQRRFER
;
A
#
# COMPACT_ATOMS: atom_id res chain seq x y z
N MET A 1 24.60 -78.61 21.71
CA MET A 1 25.98 -78.76 21.22
C MET A 1 26.48 -77.37 20.88
N THR A 2 27.38 -76.85 21.72
CA THR A 2 28.38 -75.74 21.58
C THR A 2 27.83 -74.38 21.09
N THR A 3 27.55 -73.45 21.97
CA THR A 3 28.36 -72.37 22.57
C THR A 3 29.45 -71.79 21.66
N GLU A 4 29.27 -70.52 21.28
CA GLU A 4 30.42 -69.61 21.29
C GLU A 4 29.89 -68.19 21.54
N VAL A 5 30.42 -67.62 22.60
CA VAL A 5 30.22 -66.22 23.08
C VAL A 5 31.39 -65.46 22.49
N ASP A 6 31.19 -64.37 21.78
CA ASP A 6 32.26 -63.47 21.42
C ASP A 6 31.95 -62.02 21.90
N GLU A 7 32.98 -61.50 22.46
CA GLU A 7 33.21 -60.36 23.33
C GLU A 7 32.68 -59.00 22.81
N VAL A 8 32.13 -58.31 23.77
CA VAL A 8 31.89 -56.85 23.77
C VAL A 8 33.24 -56.12 23.67
N ASN A 9 33.41 -55.34 22.67
CA ASN A 9 34.48 -54.33 22.62
C ASN A 9 33.89 -52.94 22.80
N ASP A 10 33.99 -52.44 24.04
CA ASP A 10 33.73 -51.10 24.47
C ASP A 10 34.79 -50.14 23.86
N GLY A 11 34.40 -49.41 22.81
CA GLY A 11 35.16 -48.32 22.19
C GLY A 11 34.38 -47.03 22.34
N ALA A 12 34.23 -46.49 23.54
CA ALA A 12 33.66 -45.17 23.76
C ALA A 12 34.59 -44.09 23.18
N ALA A 13 34.25 -43.57 22.01
CA ALA A 13 34.83 -42.32 21.53
C ALA A 13 34.15 -41.14 22.28
N PRO A 14 34.90 -40.13 22.72
CA PRO A 14 34.37 -39.02 23.45
C PRO A 14 33.45 -38.16 22.55
N ALA A 15 32.21 -38.00 22.94
CA ALA A 15 31.32 -37.03 22.33
C ALA A 15 31.96 -35.64 22.48
N THR A 16 32.48 -35.12 21.39
CA THR A 16 32.84 -33.71 21.27
C THR A 16 31.58 -32.89 21.37
N GLY A 17 31.34 -32.38 22.59
CA GLY A 17 30.29 -31.46 22.92
C GLY A 17 30.43 -30.22 22.04
N THR A 18 29.63 -30.17 20.99
CA THR A 18 29.37 -28.93 20.26
C THR A 18 28.54 -28.06 21.20
N THR A 19 29.23 -27.24 21.96
CA THR A 19 28.63 -26.33 22.94
C THR A 19 27.59 -25.45 22.22
N ALA A 20 26.38 -25.43 22.75
CA ALA A 20 25.28 -24.56 22.32
C ALA A 20 25.62 -23.05 22.35
N ALA A 21 26.84 -22.69 22.72
CA ALA A 21 27.37 -21.33 22.72
C ALA A 21 27.80 -20.82 21.34
N SER A 22 27.87 -21.68 20.31
CA SER A 22 28.27 -21.24 18.95
C SER A 22 27.13 -20.68 18.10
N LEU A 23 25.90 -20.73 18.57
CA LEU A 23 24.71 -20.29 17.81
C LEU A 23 24.23 -18.87 18.17
N LEU A 24 24.87 -18.15 19.05
CA LEU A 24 24.44 -16.81 19.51
C LEU A 24 25.42 -15.66 19.18
N VAL A 25 26.34 -15.84 18.26
CA VAL A 25 27.16 -14.71 17.80
C VAL A 25 26.70 -14.29 16.42
N HIS A 26 25.63 -13.53 16.32
CA HIS A 26 25.44 -12.59 15.21
C HIS A 26 26.55 -11.57 15.37
N GLY A 27 27.64 -11.78 14.61
CA GLY A 27 28.87 -11.05 14.74
C GLY A 27 28.67 -9.56 14.56
N VAL A 28 28.99 -8.80 15.60
CA VAL A 28 29.29 -7.37 15.47
C VAL A 28 30.28 -7.23 14.31
N PRO A 29 30.02 -6.37 13.31
CA PRO A 29 30.89 -6.25 12.14
C PRO A 29 32.30 -5.88 12.58
N ARG A 30 33.25 -6.82 12.38
CA ARG A 30 34.64 -6.70 12.85
C ARG A 30 35.47 -5.74 12.00
N SER A 31 34.93 -5.28 10.85
CA SER A 31 35.62 -4.31 9.98
C SER A 31 34.64 -3.25 9.48
N ARG A 32 35.16 -2.04 9.19
CA ARG A 32 34.38 -0.95 8.58
C ARG A 32 33.70 -1.37 7.27
N ARG A 33 34.33 -2.24 6.49
CA ARG A 33 33.76 -2.81 5.25
C ARG A 33 32.55 -3.71 5.54
N GLN A 34 32.64 -4.57 6.55
CA GLN A 34 31.51 -5.44 6.94
C GLN A 34 30.34 -4.63 7.51
N ALA A 35 30.61 -3.55 8.23
CA ALA A 35 29.55 -2.63 8.70
C ALA A 35 28.85 -1.94 7.53
N VAL A 36 29.60 -1.45 6.54
CA VAL A 36 29.07 -0.80 5.34
C VAL A 36 28.26 -1.79 4.48
N THR A 37 28.76 -3.00 4.27
CA THR A 37 28.03 -4.02 3.49
C THR A 37 26.74 -4.46 4.20
N ALA A 38 26.76 -4.63 5.52
CA ALA A 38 25.57 -4.94 6.31
C ALA A 38 24.56 -3.78 6.27
N PHE A 39 25.01 -2.54 6.39
CA PHE A 39 24.17 -1.35 6.25
C PHE A 39 23.54 -1.27 4.87
N LEU A 40 24.34 -1.40 3.79
CA LEU A 40 23.84 -1.38 2.42
C LEU A 40 22.87 -2.52 2.15
N ALA A 41 23.11 -3.73 2.64
CA ALA A 41 22.19 -4.84 2.50
C ALA A 41 20.85 -4.59 3.19
N THR A 42 20.87 -3.95 4.38
CA THR A 42 19.65 -3.62 5.14
C THR A 42 18.83 -2.52 4.45
N TRP A 43 19.47 -1.53 3.84
CA TRP A 43 18.83 -0.35 3.25
C TRP A 43 18.81 -0.37 1.71
N ALA A 44 19.24 -1.47 1.09
CA ALA A 44 19.36 -1.58 -0.37
C ALA A 44 18.08 -1.20 -1.13
N SER A 45 16.92 -1.66 -0.64
CA SER A 45 15.64 -1.36 -1.26
C SER A 45 15.29 0.14 -1.16
N GLN A 46 15.48 0.74 0.01
CA GLN A 46 15.20 2.17 0.22
C GLN A 46 16.17 3.07 -0.56
N ILE A 47 17.45 2.70 -0.60
CA ILE A 47 18.46 3.42 -1.39
C ILE A 47 18.13 3.27 -2.89
N GLY A 48 17.80 2.06 -3.34
CA GLY A 48 17.47 1.80 -4.74
C GLY A 48 16.29 2.62 -5.24
N ILE A 49 15.17 2.66 -4.50
CA ILE A 49 14.01 3.46 -4.89
C ILE A 49 14.30 4.96 -4.83
N THR A 50 15.09 5.41 -3.83
CA THR A 50 15.47 6.82 -3.74
C THR A 50 16.34 7.25 -4.92
N LEU A 51 17.31 6.42 -5.32
CA LEU A 51 18.13 6.67 -6.50
C LEU A 51 17.30 6.65 -7.79
N ALA A 52 16.37 5.70 -7.93
CA ALA A 52 15.47 5.65 -9.07
C ALA A 52 14.58 6.90 -9.14
N PHE A 53 14.03 7.33 -8.00
CA PHE A 53 13.26 8.56 -7.90
C PHE A 53 14.08 9.78 -8.37
N VAL A 54 15.29 9.95 -7.84
CA VAL A 54 16.17 11.06 -8.22
C VAL A 54 16.54 11.01 -9.70
N ALA A 55 16.87 9.81 -10.22
CA ALA A 55 17.24 9.64 -11.63
C ALA A 55 16.09 10.03 -12.57
N VAL A 56 14.88 9.55 -12.30
CA VAL A 56 13.69 9.90 -13.11
C VAL A 56 13.37 11.38 -13.01
N TRP A 57 13.47 11.96 -11.81
CA TRP A 57 13.23 13.39 -11.60
C TRP A 57 14.22 14.27 -12.38
N LEU A 58 15.52 13.93 -12.33
CA LEU A 58 16.55 14.61 -13.09
C LEU A 58 16.32 14.46 -14.61
N THR A 59 15.89 13.29 -15.08
CA THR A 59 15.54 13.08 -16.47
C THR A 59 14.43 14.02 -16.92
N PHE A 60 13.36 14.17 -16.14
CA PHE A 60 12.28 15.10 -16.47
C PHE A 60 12.70 16.57 -16.39
N ILE A 61 13.55 16.95 -15.44
CA ILE A 61 14.12 18.32 -15.39
C ILE A 61 14.91 18.62 -16.67
N ILE A 62 15.65 17.65 -17.21
CA ILE A 62 16.45 17.82 -18.43
C ILE A 62 15.54 17.86 -19.67
N LEU A 63 14.53 17.01 -19.75
CA LEU A 63 13.66 16.88 -20.92
C LEU A 63 12.56 17.94 -20.99
N ALA A 64 12.07 18.42 -19.85
CA ALA A 64 10.98 19.39 -19.74
C ALA A 64 11.28 20.44 -18.62
N PRO A 65 12.35 21.24 -18.78
CA PRO A 65 12.79 22.18 -17.74
C PRO A 65 11.72 23.24 -17.43
N ASP A 66 11.00 23.75 -18.40
CA ASP A 66 9.95 24.74 -18.21
C ASP A 66 8.82 24.26 -17.29
N THR A 67 8.58 22.94 -17.26
CA THR A 67 7.57 22.33 -16.39
C THR A 67 8.15 21.97 -15.02
N PHE A 68 9.27 21.25 -14.99
CA PHE A 68 9.80 20.68 -13.75
C PHE A 68 10.66 21.64 -12.92
N LEU A 69 11.03 22.81 -13.45
CA LEU A 69 11.65 23.90 -12.67
C LEU A 69 10.60 24.90 -12.13
N ASP A 70 9.34 24.84 -12.60
CA ASP A 70 8.26 25.67 -12.07
C ASP A 70 7.72 25.09 -10.75
N SER A 71 7.64 25.91 -9.71
CA SER A 71 7.10 25.51 -8.41
C SER A 71 5.64 25.03 -8.45
N ARG A 72 4.87 25.49 -9.44
CA ARG A 72 3.44 25.13 -9.61
C ARG A 72 3.24 23.65 -9.84
N ILE A 73 4.19 22.95 -10.52
CA ILE A 73 4.07 21.51 -10.74
C ILE A 73 4.13 20.74 -9.43
N TYR A 74 4.96 21.15 -8.47
CA TYR A 74 5.09 20.50 -7.17
C TYR A 74 3.83 20.69 -6.30
N VAL A 75 3.19 21.87 -6.42
CA VAL A 75 1.88 22.10 -5.78
C VAL A 75 0.82 21.19 -6.40
N SER A 76 0.83 20.99 -7.72
CA SER A 76 -0.07 20.06 -8.42
C SER A 76 0.16 18.64 -7.94
N PHE A 77 1.41 18.15 -7.85
CA PHE A 77 1.72 16.81 -7.31
C PHE A 77 1.23 16.66 -5.87
N ALA A 78 1.43 17.69 -5.04
CA ALA A 78 0.97 17.67 -3.67
C ALA A 78 -0.57 17.65 -3.53
N GLN A 79 -1.31 18.04 -4.58
CA GLN A 79 -2.77 17.97 -4.63
C GLN A 79 -3.30 16.65 -5.19
N THR A 80 -2.69 16.10 -6.24
CA THR A 80 -3.24 14.98 -7.02
C THR A 80 -2.70 13.62 -6.61
N THR A 81 -1.39 13.50 -6.40
CA THR A 81 -0.73 12.25 -6.01
C THR A 81 -1.31 11.62 -4.72
N PRO A 82 -1.69 12.39 -3.69
CA PRO A 82 -2.23 11.84 -2.44
C PRO A 82 -3.46 10.96 -2.62
N TYR A 83 -4.28 11.12 -3.65
CA TYR A 83 -5.51 10.35 -3.80
C TYR A 83 -5.25 8.85 -3.95
N PHE A 84 -4.24 8.45 -4.70
CA PHE A 84 -3.86 7.04 -4.78
C PHE A 84 -2.75 6.67 -3.79
N ALA A 85 -1.89 7.62 -3.38
CA ALA A 85 -0.81 7.38 -2.43
C ALA A 85 -1.32 6.96 -1.06
N ILE A 86 -2.37 7.61 -0.55
CA ILE A 86 -3.03 7.28 0.73
C ILE A 86 -3.50 5.82 0.73
N VAL A 87 -4.11 5.39 -0.36
CA VAL A 87 -4.55 4.00 -0.51
C VAL A 87 -3.36 3.06 -0.69
N ALA A 88 -2.37 3.42 -1.51
CA ALA A 88 -1.16 2.62 -1.72
C ALA A 88 -0.41 2.35 -0.41
N LEU A 89 -0.34 3.33 0.49
CA LEU A 89 0.28 3.20 1.81
C LEU A 89 -0.42 2.14 2.68
N THR A 90 -1.75 2.14 2.74
CA THR A 90 -2.49 1.13 3.50
C THR A 90 -2.52 -0.21 2.78
N LEU A 91 -2.61 -0.21 1.45
CA LEU A 91 -2.52 -1.41 0.60
C LEU A 91 -1.18 -2.13 0.78
N THR A 92 -0.09 -1.40 1.05
CA THR A 92 1.21 -1.99 1.41
C THR A 92 1.07 -2.96 2.58
N MET A 93 0.30 -2.62 3.62
CA MET A 93 0.10 -3.54 4.76
C MET A 93 -0.71 -4.79 4.38
N VAL A 94 -1.71 -4.64 3.50
CA VAL A 94 -2.50 -5.77 2.98
C VAL A 94 -1.60 -6.70 2.17
N ILE A 95 -0.76 -6.14 1.26
CA ILE A 95 0.16 -6.93 0.44
C ILE A 95 1.24 -7.59 1.30
N VAL A 96 1.76 -6.90 2.31
CA VAL A 96 2.69 -7.50 3.28
C VAL A 96 2.07 -8.71 3.99
N SER A 97 0.75 -8.72 4.25
CA SER A 97 0.07 -9.88 4.84
C SER A 97 -0.23 -11.02 3.83
N GLY A 98 0.20 -10.88 2.59
CA GLY A 98 0.02 -11.87 1.52
C GLY A 98 -1.34 -11.80 0.82
N ASP A 99 -2.04 -10.66 0.91
CA ASP A 99 -3.32 -10.40 0.24
C ASP A 99 -3.21 -9.22 -0.72
N ILE A 100 -4.13 -9.13 -1.68
CA ILE A 100 -4.23 -8.00 -2.60
C ILE A 100 -5.68 -7.51 -2.59
N ASP A 101 -5.88 -6.21 -2.41
CA ASP A 101 -7.20 -5.58 -2.53
C ASP A 101 -7.27 -4.78 -3.84
N LEU A 102 -8.09 -5.25 -4.79
CA LEU A 102 -8.36 -4.57 -6.05
C LEU A 102 -9.67 -3.77 -6.02
N SER A 103 -10.43 -3.85 -4.93
CA SER A 103 -11.76 -3.24 -4.84
C SER A 103 -11.74 -1.78 -4.41
N PHE A 104 -10.63 -1.25 -3.92
CA PHE A 104 -10.54 0.08 -3.34
C PHE A 104 -11.01 1.20 -4.28
N PRO A 105 -10.84 1.13 -5.65
CA PRO A 105 -11.38 2.17 -6.52
C PRO A 105 -12.90 2.25 -6.47
N SER A 106 -13.56 1.10 -6.32
CA SER A 106 -15.02 1.05 -6.19
C SER A 106 -15.48 1.43 -4.77
N ILE A 107 -14.66 1.19 -3.74
CA ILE A 107 -14.91 1.67 -2.38
C ILE A 107 -14.87 3.19 -2.33
N MET A 108 -13.98 3.87 -3.09
CA MET A 108 -13.98 5.33 -3.20
C MET A 108 -15.35 5.85 -3.66
N GLY A 109 -15.90 5.26 -4.72
CA GLY A 109 -17.24 5.63 -5.25
C GLY A 109 -18.38 5.31 -4.27
N LEU A 110 -18.38 4.09 -3.72
CA LEU A 110 -19.41 3.65 -2.79
C LEU A 110 -19.44 4.50 -1.49
N SER A 111 -18.27 4.88 -1.00
CA SER A 111 -18.17 5.75 0.18
C SER A 111 -18.80 7.12 -0.06
N MET A 112 -18.70 7.64 -1.27
CA MET A 112 -19.36 8.89 -1.66
C MET A 112 -20.88 8.77 -1.72
N VAL A 113 -21.45 7.58 -1.95
CA VAL A 113 -22.90 7.38 -1.80
C VAL A 113 -23.33 7.61 -0.36
N GLY A 114 -22.56 7.11 0.62
CA GLY A 114 -22.80 7.40 2.03
C GLY A 114 -22.69 8.90 2.36
N PHE A 115 -21.69 9.57 1.78
CA PHE A 115 -21.53 11.02 1.89
C PHE A 115 -22.78 11.76 1.42
N ILE A 116 -23.22 11.50 0.16
CA ILE A 116 -24.37 12.18 -0.45
C ILE A 116 -25.66 11.85 0.28
N GLY A 117 -25.80 10.60 0.76
CA GLY A 117 -26.96 10.17 1.54
C GLY A 117 -27.16 10.99 2.82
N VAL A 118 -26.08 11.38 3.49
CA VAL A 118 -26.12 12.24 4.67
C VAL A 118 -26.25 13.71 4.29
N GLU A 119 -25.42 14.21 3.39
CA GLU A 119 -25.38 15.63 3.03
C GLU A 119 -26.71 16.09 2.42
N ARG A 120 -27.27 15.32 1.48
CA ARG A 120 -28.51 15.70 0.77
C ARG A 120 -29.75 14.97 1.28
N GLY A 121 -29.62 13.67 1.56
CA GLY A 121 -30.77 12.86 1.97
C GLY A 121 -31.27 13.18 3.37
N LEU A 122 -30.35 13.51 4.29
CA LEU A 122 -30.66 13.84 5.67
C LEU A 122 -30.46 15.33 6.01
N ASN A 123 -30.06 16.16 5.03
CA ASN A 123 -29.66 17.56 5.23
C ASN A 123 -28.60 17.69 6.35
N GLY A 124 -27.67 16.69 6.42
CA GLY A 124 -26.62 16.65 7.41
C GLY A 124 -25.47 17.57 7.06
N SER A 125 -24.64 17.88 8.07
CA SER A 125 -23.41 18.64 7.79
C SER A 125 -22.42 17.85 6.94
N VAL A 126 -21.54 18.55 6.23
CA VAL A 126 -20.47 17.93 5.42
C VAL A 126 -19.52 17.11 6.32
N GLU A 127 -19.29 17.56 7.55
CA GLU A 127 -18.48 16.83 8.53
C GLU A 127 -19.09 15.46 8.87
N LEU A 128 -20.41 15.42 9.08
CA LEU A 128 -21.15 14.17 9.32
C LEU A 128 -21.14 13.29 8.06
N ALA A 129 -21.24 13.88 6.88
CA ALA A 129 -21.15 13.17 5.60
C ALA A 129 -19.78 12.52 5.39
N VAL A 130 -18.69 13.20 5.80
CA VAL A 130 -17.33 12.60 5.81
C VAL A 130 -17.28 11.37 6.72
N LEU A 131 -17.83 11.45 7.92
CA LEU A 131 -17.88 10.30 8.84
C LEU A 131 -18.68 9.14 8.26
N ALA A 132 -19.81 9.44 7.60
CA ALA A 132 -20.61 8.42 6.91
C ALA A 132 -19.82 7.75 5.77
N ALA A 133 -19.09 8.52 4.97
CA ALA A 133 -18.20 7.96 3.93
C ALA A 133 -17.15 7.02 4.53
N LEU A 134 -16.48 7.44 5.60
CA LEU A 134 -15.48 6.61 6.30
C LEU A 134 -16.11 5.33 6.87
N ALA A 135 -17.33 5.40 7.42
CA ALA A 135 -18.06 4.23 7.90
C ALA A 135 -18.41 3.25 6.79
N VAL A 136 -18.85 3.75 5.62
CA VAL A 136 -19.10 2.93 4.42
C VAL A 136 -17.82 2.28 3.93
N GLY A 137 -16.71 3.01 3.86
CA GLY A 137 -15.41 2.46 3.48
C GLY A 137 -14.92 1.38 4.45
N ALA A 138 -15.09 1.61 5.77
CA ALA A 138 -14.77 0.63 6.80
C ALA A 138 -15.64 -0.64 6.65
N ALA A 139 -16.95 -0.48 6.39
CA ALA A 139 -17.88 -1.59 6.18
C ALA A 139 -17.54 -2.40 4.92
N ALA A 140 -17.17 -1.74 3.83
CA ALA A 140 -16.73 -2.41 2.59
C ALA A 140 -15.42 -3.17 2.80
N GLY A 141 -14.44 -2.58 3.50
CA GLY A 141 -13.21 -3.26 3.89
C GLY A 141 -13.46 -4.44 4.83
N LEU A 142 -14.38 -4.30 5.80
CA LEU A 142 -14.82 -5.38 6.68
C LEU A 142 -15.45 -6.52 5.88
N PHE A 143 -16.31 -6.21 4.93
CA PHE A 143 -16.93 -7.19 4.03
C PHE A 143 -15.85 -8.00 3.30
N ASN A 144 -14.89 -7.35 2.65
CA ASN A 144 -13.77 -8.03 2.00
C ASN A 144 -12.98 -8.89 3.00
N GLY A 145 -12.59 -8.32 4.13
CA GLY A 145 -11.83 -9.01 5.16
C GLY A 145 -12.54 -10.27 5.68
N VAL A 146 -13.85 -10.22 5.88
CA VAL A 146 -14.66 -11.37 6.31
C VAL A 146 -14.70 -12.44 5.22
N PHE A 147 -15.00 -12.09 3.97
CA PHE A 147 -15.03 -13.06 2.87
C PHE A 147 -13.68 -13.76 2.66
N VAL A 148 -12.59 -12.99 2.76
CA VAL A 148 -11.24 -13.53 2.61
C VAL A 148 -10.84 -14.44 3.79
N THR A 149 -11.25 -14.11 5.03
CA THR A 149 -10.70 -14.79 6.21
C THR A 149 -11.63 -15.76 6.86
N VAL A 150 -12.96 -15.54 6.80
CA VAL A 150 -13.96 -16.40 7.43
C VAL A 150 -14.53 -17.38 6.40
N VAL A 151 -14.90 -16.90 5.20
CA VAL A 151 -15.36 -17.77 4.11
C VAL A 151 -14.18 -18.52 3.49
N GLY A 152 -12.96 -17.92 3.52
CA GLY A 152 -11.73 -18.58 3.07
C GLY A 152 -11.46 -18.46 1.56
N ILE A 153 -12.10 -17.50 0.88
CA ILE A 153 -11.88 -17.26 -0.55
C ILE A 153 -10.57 -16.48 -0.76
N PRO A 154 -9.75 -16.79 -1.77
CA PRO A 154 -8.56 -16.01 -2.09
C PRO A 154 -8.87 -14.51 -2.26
N ALA A 155 -8.03 -13.64 -1.67
CA ALA A 155 -8.28 -12.19 -1.63
C ALA A 155 -8.48 -11.59 -3.03
N LEU A 156 -7.66 -12.01 -4.00
CA LEU A 156 -7.76 -11.56 -5.39
C LEU A 156 -9.15 -11.81 -5.98
N VAL A 157 -9.71 -12.99 -5.74
CA VAL A 157 -11.05 -13.38 -6.25
C VAL A 157 -12.15 -12.55 -5.58
N VAL A 158 -12.08 -12.41 -4.23
CA VAL A 158 -13.04 -11.61 -3.48
C VAL A 158 -13.00 -10.15 -3.96
N THR A 159 -11.81 -9.56 -4.05
CA THR A 159 -11.68 -8.13 -4.32
C THR A 159 -11.98 -7.77 -5.77
N ILE A 160 -11.74 -8.66 -6.74
CA ILE A 160 -12.28 -8.50 -8.10
C ILE A 160 -13.80 -8.55 -8.08
N GLY A 161 -14.40 -9.54 -7.42
CA GLY A 161 -15.85 -9.65 -7.33
C GLY A 161 -16.49 -8.42 -6.67
N THR A 162 -15.92 -7.97 -5.55
CA THR A 162 -16.43 -6.80 -4.82
C THR A 162 -16.13 -5.48 -5.53
N GLN A 163 -15.11 -5.39 -6.37
CA GLN A 163 -14.90 -4.24 -7.25
C GLN A 163 -16.11 -4.00 -8.16
N PHE A 164 -16.59 -5.05 -8.80
CA PHE A 164 -17.79 -4.94 -9.65
C PHE A 164 -19.06 -4.76 -8.83
N LEU A 165 -19.20 -5.48 -7.71
CA LEU A 165 -20.34 -5.36 -6.81
C LEU A 165 -20.50 -3.93 -6.28
N PHE A 166 -19.43 -3.35 -5.71
CA PHE A 166 -19.47 -2.01 -5.12
C PHE A 166 -19.66 -0.93 -6.19
N ARG A 167 -19.05 -1.11 -7.37
CA ARG A 167 -19.27 -0.20 -8.50
C ARG A 167 -20.72 -0.27 -9.00
N GLY A 168 -21.26 -1.48 -9.17
CA GLY A 168 -22.66 -1.68 -9.56
C GLY A 168 -23.62 -1.09 -8.54
N LEU A 169 -23.37 -1.32 -7.25
CA LEU A 169 -24.16 -0.76 -6.16
C LEU A 169 -24.11 0.78 -6.16
N THR A 170 -22.94 1.37 -6.36
CA THR A 170 -22.78 2.82 -6.53
C THR A 170 -23.68 3.35 -7.64
N LEU A 171 -23.59 2.75 -8.85
CA LEU A 171 -24.38 3.17 -10.00
C LEU A 171 -25.89 3.06 -9.76
N VAL A 172 -26.35 1.97 -9.15
CA VAL A 172 -27.76 1.75 -8.83
C VAL A 172 -28.26 2.77 -7.81
N LEU A 173 -27.53 2.99 -6.71
CA LEU A 173 -27.96 3.88 -5.63
C LEU A 173 -28.04 5.35 -6.06
N VAL A 174 -27.15 5.78 -6.97
CA VAL A 174 -27.18 7.15 -7.49
C VAL A 174 -27.87 7.27 -8.87
N ASN A 175 -28.45 6.19 -9.41
CA ASN A 175 -29.04 6.13 -10.76
C ASN A 175 -28.09 6.68 -11.84
N GLY A 176 -26.79 6.38 -11.74
CA GLY A 176 -25.74 6.86 -12.65
C GLY A 176 -25.48 8.36 -12.61
N ARG A 177 -26.08 9.12 -11.69
CA ARG A 177 -26.00 10.59 -11.64
C ARG A 177 -24.73 11.06 -10.96
N SER A 178 -24.26 12.22 -11.40
CA SER A 178 -23.22 13.01 -10.70
C SER A 178 -23.88 14.05 -9.80
N TYR A 179 -23.15 14.48 -8.76
CA TYR A 179 -23.66 15.46 -7.78
C TYR A 179 -22.63 16.56 -7.56
N ALA A 180 -23.03 17.81 -7.80
CA ALA A 180 -22.20 18.97 -7.50
C ALA A 180 -22.08 19.15 -5.97
N LEU A 181 -20.87 19.44 -5.50
CA LEU A 181 -20.52 19.64 -4.08
C LEU A 181 -19.99 21.05 -3.83
N VAL A 182 -20.49 22.04 -4.57
CA VAL A 182 -19.99 23.42 -4.53
C VAL A 182 -20.21 24.03 -3.13
N GLU A 183 -21.32 23.72 -2.48
CA GLU A 183 -21.68 24.24 -1.16
C GLU A 183 -20.75 23.73 -0.05
N ALA A 184 -20.07 22.59 -0.27
CA ALA A 184 -19.10 22.06 0.67
C ALA A 184 -17.84 22.94 0.83
N ARG A 185 -17.56 23.86 -0.10
CA ARG A 185 -16.35 24.69 -0.11
C ARG A 185 -16.21 25.61 1.12
N ASP A 186 -17.32 26.04 1.69
CA ASP A 186 -17.32 26.95 2.83
C ASP A 186 -17.25 26.24 4.19
N THR A 187 -17.20 24.89 4.18
CA THR A 187 -17.23 24.06 5.39
C THR A 187 -15.83 23.88 6.02
N VAL A 188 -15.83 23.50 7.29
CA VAL A 188 -14.59 23.14 8.01
C VAL A 188 -13.97 21.88 7.41
N ALA A 189 -14.80 20.89 7.04
CA ALA A 189 -14.35 19.65 6.40
C ALA A 189 -13.57 19.94 5.11
N TYR A 190 -14.06 20.83 4.25
CA TYR A 190 -13.36 21.23 3.04
C TYR A 190 -11.97 21.80 3.36
N ARG A 191 -11.92 22.76 4.28
CA ARG A 191 -10.64 23.42 4.67
C ARG A 191 -9.64 22.43 5.25
N LEU A 192 -10.10 21.45 6.04
CA LEU A 192 -9.24 20.43 6.66
C LEU A 192 -8.78 19.34 5.69
N LEU A 193 -9.57 19.00 4.66
CA LEU A 193 -9.27 17.90 3.75
C LEU A 193 -8.60 18.35 2.45
N VAL A 194 -9.02 19.48 1.90
CA VAL A 194 -8.57 19.94 0.57
C VAL A 194 -8.16 21.43 0.54
N GLY A 195 -8.18 22.11 1.68
CA GLY A 195 -7.68 23.47 1.81
C GLY A 195 -6.16 23.58 1.70
N ARG A 196 -5.61 24.68 2.18
CA ARG A 196 -4.16 24.91 2.25
C ARG A 196 -3.75 25.33 3.65
N PHE A 197 -2.65 24.75 4.12
CA PHE A 197 -2.00 25.13 5.37
C PHE A 197 -0.60 25.67 5.06
N LEU A 198 -0.34 26.94 5.35
CA LEU A 198 0.91 27.62 5.00
C LEU A 198 1.31 27.48 3.51
N GLY A 199 0.32 27.50 2.60
CA GLY A 199 0.55 27.31 1.17
C GLY A 199 0.63 25.85 0.71
N ILE A 200 0.77 24.89 1.64
CA ILE A 200 0.84 23.46 1.35
C ILE A 200 -0.59 22.88 1.24
N PRO A 201 -0.89 22.14 0.17
CA PRO A 201 -2.18 21.44 0.05
C PRO A 201 -2.43 20.45 1.19
N MET A 202 -3.61 20.45 1.77
CA MET A 202 -3.98 19.56 2.87
C MET A 202 -3.95 18.09 2.46
N GLN A 203 -4.17 17.78 1.19
CA GLN A 203 -4.02 16.43 0.63
C GLN A 203 -2.63 15.85 0.91
N PHE A 204 -1.58 16.64 0.69
CA PHE A 204 -0.21 16.23 0.99
C PHE A 204 0.02 16.04 2.49
N VAL A 205 -0.51 16.93 3.32
CA VAL A 205 -0.43 16.81 4.79
C VAL A 205 -1.06 15.49 5.25
N TRP A 206 -2.26 15.16 4.76
CA TRP A 206 -2.91 13.89 5.06
C TRP A 206 -2.11 12.69 4.54
N CYS A 207 -1.52 12.78 3.35
CA CYS A 207 -0.66 11.72 2.82
C CYS A 207 0.53 11.45 3.73
N VAL A 208 1.20 12.50 4.23
CA VAL A 208 2.31 12.38 5.18
C VAL A 208 1.86 11.82 6.53
N LEU A 209 0.71 12.26 7.05
CA LEU A 209 0.15 11.75 8.30
C LEU A 209 -0.20 10.26 8.19
N ILE A 210 -0.81 9.84 7.08
CA ILE A 210 -1.13 8.44 6.82
C ILE A 210 0.14 7.62 6.60
N ALA A 211 1.15 8.16 5.91
CA ALA A 211 2.45 7.51 5.78
C ALA A 211 3.09 7.28 7.15
N ALA A 212 3.09 8.29 8.02
CA ALA A 212 3.60 8.18 9.39
C ALA A 212 2.79 7.17 10.21
N GLY A 213 1.46 7.21 10.12
CA GLY A 213 0.56 6.25 10.79
C GLY A 213 0.78 4.82 10.30
N THR A 214 0.87 4.61 8.99
CA THR A 214 1.15 3.30 8.38
C THR A 214 2.54 2.80 8.78
N TRP A 215 3.54 3.68 8.78
CA TRP A 215 4.88 3.35 9.25
C TRP A 215 4.87 2.90 10.72
N LEU A 216 4.18 3.63 11.59
CA LEU A 216 4.03 3.29 13.00
C LEU A 216 3.32 1.94 13.18
N LEU A 217 2.22 1.72 12.44
CA LEU A 217 1.46 0.47 12.47
C LEU A 217 2.29 -0.71 11.95
N LEU A 218 3.03 -0.52 10.85
CA LEU A 218 3.77 -1.62 10.21
C LEU A 218 5.02 -2.02 11.00
N TYR A 219 5.76 -1.06 11.56
CA TYR A 219 7.07 -1.35 12.18
C TYR A 219 7.09 -1.30 13.70
N ARG A 220 6.14 -0.60 14.34
CA ARG A 220 6.13 -0.41 15.80
C ARG A 220 4.96 -1.08 16.50
N HIS A 221 3.90 -1.43 15.77
CA HIS A 221 2.70 -2.04 16.36
C HIS A 221 2.65 -3.54 16.07
N ARG A 222 2.02 -4.32 16.97
CA ARG A 222 1.82 -5.77 16.84
C ARG A 222 1.07 -6.15 15.55
N LEU A 223 0.18 -5.29 15.06
CA LEU A 223 -0.57 -5.51 13.83
C LEU A 223 0.38 -5.70 12.62
N GLY A 224 1.38 -4.83 12.49
CA GLY A 224 2.34 -4.90 11.39
C GLY A 224 3.30 -6.09 11.54
N GLN A 225 3.78 -6.37 12.77
CA GLN A 225 4.58 -7.57 13.02
C GLN A 225 3.82 -8.84 12.65
N ASN A 226 2.55 -8.93 13.05
CA ASN A 226 1.68 -10.04 12.67
C ASN A 226 1.50 -10.12 11.14
N ALA A 227 1.32 -8.97 10.45
CA ALA A 227 1.17 -8.93 9.01
C ALA A 227 2.40 -9.49 8.28
N HIS A 228 3.61 -9.14 8.73
CA HIS A 228 4.87 -9.69 8.18
C HIS A 228 4.94 -11.21 8.34
N VAL A 229 4.68 -11.73 9.55
CA VAL A 229 4.74 -13.17 9.82
C VAL A 229 3.66 -13.94 9.04
N VAL A 230 2.43 -13.39 8.97
CA VAL A 230 1.32 -13.99 8.22
C VAL A 230 1.62 -14.06 6.73
N GLY A 231 2.24 -13.01 6.18
CA GLY A 231 2.60 -12.95 4.76
C GLY A 231 3.82 -13.78 4.41
N ASP A 232 4.76 -13.98 5.34
CA ASP A 232 5.94 -14.81 5.12
C ASP A 232 5.58 -16.31 5.17
N ASN A 233 4.89 -16.73 6.24
CA ASN A 233 4.43 -18.12 6.38
C ASN A 233 3.19 -18.20 7.26
N ARG A 234 2.02 -18.38 6.62
CA ARG A 234 0.73 -18.46 7.31
C ARG A 234 0.64 -19.65 8.28
N HIS A 235 1.20 -20.80 7.93
CA HIS A 235 1.19 -21.97 8.80
C HIS A 235 2.05 -21.76 10.05
N ALA A 236 3.24 -21.19 9.90
CA ALA A 236 4.07 -20.81 11.03
C ALA A 236 3.38 -19.79 11.94
N ALA A 237 2.69 -18.80 11.35
CA ALA A 237 1.91 -17.82 12.11
C ALA A 237 0.80 -18.47 12.95
N GLU A 238 0.12 -19.49 12.43
CA GLU A 238 -0.88 -20.28 13.19
C GLU A 238 -0.25 -21.00 14.38
N LEU A 239 0.87 -21.69 14.17
CA LEU A 239 1.60 -22.39 15.23
C LEU A 239 2.10 -21.44 16.34
N MET A 240 2.41 -20.21 15.98
CA MET A 240 2.79 -19.14 16.92
C MET A 240 1.59 -18.49 17.64
N GLY A 241 0.35 -18.91 17.35
CA GLY A 241 -0.85 -18.34 17.96
C GLY A 241 -1.20 -16.93 17.49
N ILE A 242 -0.69 -16.50 16.33
CA ILE A 242 -1.00 -15.18 15.78
C ILE A 242 -2.46 -15.13 15.33
N PRO A 243 -3.24 -14.08 15.69
CA PRO A 243 -4.64 -13.96 15.32
C PRO A 243 -4.79 -13.54 13.83
N ILE A 244 -4.52 -14.45 12.89
CA ILE A 244 -4.46 -14.23 11.45
C ILE A 244 -5.73 -13.57 10.94
N ARG A 245 -6.91 -14.11 11.27
CA ARG A 245 -8.20 -13.56 10.80
C ARG A 245 -8.37 -12.10 11.20
N ARG A 246 -8.16 -11.79 12.49
CA ARG A 246 -8.28 -10.42 13.03
C ARG A 246 -7.29 -9.47 12.38
N THR A 247 -6.04 -9.90 12.22
CA THR A 247 -4.99 -9.11 11.56
C THR A 247 -5.41 -8.71 10.14
N ARG A 248 -5.79 -9.68 9.31
CA ARG A 248 -6.17 -9.42 7.92
C ARG A 248 -7.43 -8.58 7.80
N ILE A 249 -8.48 -8.84 8.61
CA ILE A 249 -9.70 -8.03 8.60
C ILE A 249 -9.38 -6.56 8.90
N ILE A 250 -8.57 -6.28 9.93
CA ILE A 250 -8.20 -4.90 10.28
C ILE A 250 -7.48 -4.21 9.11
N LEU A 251 -6.59 -4.93 8.40
CA LEU A 251 -5.87 -4.36 7.26
C LEU A 251 -6.81 -4.00 6.10
N PHE A 252 -7.80 -4.84 5.78
CA PHE A 252 -8.83 -4.52 4.80
C PHE A 252 -9.70 -3.33 5.23
N VAL A 253 -10.08 -3.25 6.51
CA VAL A 253 -10.85 -2.11 7.05
C VAL A 253 -10.06 -0.81 6.93
N LEU A 254 -8.77 -0.80 7.28
CA LEU A 254 -7.91 0.38 7.15
C LEU A 254 -7.77 0.82 5.69
N THR A 255 -7.65 -0.13 4.75
CA THR A 255 -7.59 0.18 3.32
C THR A 255 -8.92 0.73 2.81
N GLY A 256 -10.04 0.17 3.27
CA GLY A 256 -11.37 0.70 2.95
C GLY A 256 -11.61 2.12 3.46
N MET A 257 -11.16 2.43 4.68
CA MET A 257 -11.20 3.79 5.23
C MET A 257 -10.30 4.76 4.45
N ALA A 258 -9.10 4.33 4.08
CA ALA A 258 -8.18 5.12 3.27
C ALA A 258 -8.77 5.42 1.88
N ALA A 259 -9.41 4.43 1.25
CA ALA A 259 -10.11 4.60 -0.01
C ALA A 259 -11.28 5.61 0.12
N ALA A 260 -12.06 5.51 1.19
CA ALA A 260 -13.13 6.46 1.47
C ALA A 260 -12.59 7.89 1.63
N LEU A 261 -11.53 8.07 2.41
CA LEU A 261 -10.90 9.37 2.60
C LEU A 261 -10.39 9.95 1.27
N ALA A 262 -9.70 9.14 0.47
CA ALA A 262 -9.23 9.56 -0.85
C ALA A 262 -10.38 9.93 -1.80
N GLY A 263 -11.48 9.18 -1.78
CA GLY A 263 -12.70 9.47 -2.54
C GLY A 263 -13.35 10.79 -2.15
N VAL A 264 -13.48 11.05 -0.84
CA VAL A 264 -14.00 12.32 -0.31
C VAL A 264 -13.09 13.49 -0.71
N MET A 265 -11.78 13.37 -0.50
CA MET A 265 -10.83 14.43 -0.82
C MET A 265 -10.85 14.76 -2.33
N ASN A 266 -10.88 13.74 -3.19
CA ASN A 266 -10.97 13.95 -4.63
C ASN A 266 -12.29 14.64 -5.03
N SER A 267 -13.44 14.15 -4.53
CA SER A 267 -14.75 14.74 -4.83
C SER A 267 -14.87 16.19 -4.35
N LEU A 268 -14.37 16.51 -3.16
CA LEU A 268 -14.33 17.87 -2.63
C LEU A 268 -13.42 18.79 -3.46
N GLN A 269 -12.26 18.28 -3.89
CA GLN A 269 -11.31 19.07 -4.69
C GLN A 269 -11.90 19.49 -6.04
N VAL A 270 -12.56 18.55 -6.74
CA VAL A 270 -13.22 18.84 -8.02
C VAL A 270 -14.61 19.44 -7.84
N ALA A 271 -15.07 19.59 -6.59
CA ALA A 271 -16.40 20.06 -6.21
C ALA A 271 -17.55 19.28 -6.91
N ASN A 272 -17.30 18.02 -7.20
CA ASN A 272 -18.27 17.14 -7.89
C ASN A 272 -18.00 15.67 -7.54
N PHE A 273 -19.06 14.90 -7.37
CA PHE A 273 -19.02 13.45 -7.35
C PHE A 273 -19.50 12.88 -8.68
N TYR A 274 -18.80 11.89 -9.19
CA TYR A 274 -19.20 11.07 -10.34
C TYR A 274 -18.99 9.59 -10.03
N PRO A 275 -19.86 8.68 -10.49
CA PRO A 275 -19.83 7.26 -10.08
C PRO A 275 -18.58 6.49 -10.46
N SER A 276 -17.79 7.00 -11.42
CA SER A 276 -16.52 6.40 -11.85
C SER A 276 -15.30 6.89 -11.07
N ILE A 277 -15.50 7.67 -10.00
CA ILE A 277 -14.39 8.13 -9.15
C ILE A 277 -13.56 6.95 -8.67
N GLY A 278 -12.25 7.08 -8.71
CA GLY A 278 -11.32 6.02 -8.33
C GLY A 278 -10.91 5.07 -9.46
N ALA A 279 -11.65 4.98 -10.57
CA ALA A 279 -11.39 4.00 -11.64
C ALA A 279 -9.96 4.04 -12.20
N GLY A 280 -9.35 5.24 -12.30
CA GLY A 280 -7.98 5.42 -12.80
C GLY A 280 -6.88 5.19 -11.75
N TYR A 281 -7.20 4.92 -10.48
CA TYR A 281 -6.19 4.86 -9.42
C TYR A 281 -5.66 3.44 -9.13
N LEU A 282 -6.24 2.39 -9.73
CA LEU A 282 -5.83 1.02 -9.48
C LEU A 282 -4.38 0.78 -9.86
N LEU A 283 -4.03 1.05 -11.11
CA LEU A 283 -2.68 0.81 -11.62
C LEU A 283 -1.64 1.71 -10.96
N PRO A 284 -1.86 3.04 -10.82
CA PRO A 284 -0.93 3.92 -10.10
C PRO A 284 -0.66 3.48 -8.65
N ALA A 285 -1.68 3.07 -7.91
CA ALA A 285 -1.49 2.62 -6.52
C ALA A 285 -0.69 1.31 -6.45
N LEU A 286 -1.01 0.31 -7.29
CA LEU A 286 -0.25 -0.94 -7.34
C LEU A 286 1.19 -0.71 -7.80
N ALA A 287 1.39 0.11 -8.85
CA ALA A 287 2.72 0.48 -9.32
C ALA A 287 3.53 1.15 -8.21
N ALA A 288 2.94 2.08 -7.47
CA ALA A 288 3.59 2.75 -6.34
C ALA A 288 4.06 1.76 -5.27
N VAL A 289 3.22 0.76 -4.92
CA VAL A 289 3.54 -0.26 -3.92
C VAL A 289 4.66 -1.18 -4.40
N PHE A 290 4.61 -1.67 -5.64
CA PHE A 290 5.58 -2.63 -6.15
C PHE A 290 6.91 -1.98 -6.51
N VAL A 291 6.91 -0.81 -7.15
CA VAL A 291 8.12 -0.01 -7.39
C VAL A 291 8.74 0.41 -6.06
N GLY A 292 7.91 0.70 -5.07
CA GLY A 292 8.33 0.98 -3.70
C GLY A 292 9.03 -0.18 -2.99
N GLY A 293 9.11 -1.37 -3.61
CA GLY A 293 9.85 -2.53 -3.10
C GLY A 293 9.04 -3.43 -2.16
N THR A 294 7.71 -3.36 -2.19
CA THR A 294 6.85 -4.31 -1.50
C THR A 294 6.74 -5.59 -2.31
N SER A 295 6.99 -6.73 -1.68
CA SER A 295 6.93 -8.05 -2.31
C SER A 295 5.48 -8.45 -2.62
N VAL A 296 5.22 -8.87 -3.86
CA VAL A 296 3.91 -9.42 -4.29
C VAL A 296 3.55 -10.70 -3.53
N PHE A 297 4.57 -11.43 -3.07
CA PHE A 297 4.41 -12.70 -2.35
C PHE A 297 4.15 -12.52 -0.85
N GLY A 298 4.11 -11.28 -0.35
CA GLY A 298 3.96 -10.97 1.07
C GLY A 298 5.27 -10.96 1.86
N GLY A 299 5.15 -10.86 3.18
CA GLY A 299 6.24 -10.92 4.14
C GLY A 299 7.16 -9.68 4.18
N ARG A 300 7.28 -8.93 3.10
CA ARG A 300 8.21 -7.80 2.97
C ARG A 300 7.56 -6.61 2.28
N GLY A 301 7.78 -5.42 2.83
CA GLY A 301 7.31 -4.16 2.24
C GLY A 301 7.85 -2.95 2.96
N THR A 302 7.83 -1.80 2.30
CA THR A 302 8.37 -0.57 2.86
C THR A 302 7.44 0.61 2.61
N VAL A 303 7.03 1.26 3.71
CA VAL A 303 6.19 2.47 3.66
C VAL A 303 6.92 3.62 2.98
N TRP A 304 8.21 3.79 3.27
CA TRP A 304 9.05 4.78 2.61
C TRP A 304 9.12 4.56 1.10
N GLY A 305 9.35 3.30 0.70
CA GLY A 305 9.38 2.95 -0.71
C GLY A 305 8.05 3.23 -1.41
N THR A 306 6.91 2.84 -0.81
CA THR A 306 5.58 3.12 -1.36
C THR A 306 5.31 4.61 -1.46
N PHE A 307 5.71 5.41 -0.46
CA PHE A 307 5.56 6.86 -0.48
C PHE A 307 6.34 7.48 -1.66
N LEU A 308 7.64 7.17 -1.79
CA LEU A 308 8.44 7.63 -2.92
C LEU A 308 7.93 7.08 -4.26
N GLY A 309 7.53 5.81 -4.29
CA GLY A 309 6.93 5.18 -5.46
C GLY A 309 5.68 5.90 -5.93
N ALA A 310 4.82 6.33 -5.02
CA ALA A 310 3.62 7.09 -5.38
C ALA A 310 3.98 8.44 -6.04
N PHE A 311 4.92 9.18 -5.48
CA PHE A 311 5.37 10.45 -6.09
C PHE A 311 6.14 10.23 -7.39
N LEU A 312 6.87 9.10 -7.52
CA LEU A 312 7.49 8.71 -8.78
C LEU A 312 6.44 8.48 -9.87
N ILE A 313 5.41 7.70 -9.57
CA ILE A 313 4.32 7.38 -10.49
C ILE A 313 3.54 8.66 -10.87
N GLY A 314 3.20 9.52 -9.90
CA GLY A 314 2.56 10.81 -10.18
C GLY A 314 3.44 11.74 -11.02
N GLY A 315 4.76 11.71 -10.81
CA GLY A 315 5.73 12.46 -11.62
C GLY A 315 5.84 11.95 -13.06
N ILE A 316 5.76 10.63 -13.27
CA ILE A 316 5.76 10.02 -14.61
C ILE A 316 4.55 10.47 -15.40
N ASP A 317 3.37 10.48 -14.79
CA ASP A 317 2.12 10.94 -15.42
C ASP A 317 2.25 12.37 -15.96
N ALA A 318 2.67 13.29 -15.09
CA ALA A 318 2.90 14.67 -15.50
C ALA A 318 4.07 14.83 -16.48
N GLY A 319 5.11 14.00 -16.36
CA GLY A 319 6.25 14.01 -17.27
C GLY A 319 5.87 13.61 -18.68
N ILE A 320 5.03 12.59 -18.83
CA ILE A 320 4.52 12.13 -20.13
C ILE A 320 3.79 13.27 -20.84
N ILE A 321 2.92 13.97 -20.12
CA ILE A 321 2.16 15.12 -20.66
C ILE A 321 3.12 16.28 -20.98
N ALA A 322 4.08 16.56 -20.12
CA ALA A 322 5.02 17.68 -20.28
C ALA A 322 5.95 17.54 -21.50
N VAL A 323 6.31 16.31 -21.86
CA VAL A 323 7.11 16.03 -23.08
C VAL A 323 6.25 15.92 -24.35
N GLY A 324 4.95 16.22 -24.27
CA GLY A 324 4.03 16.26 -25.40
C GLY A 324 3.49 14.89 -25.84
N LEU A 325 3.64 13.85 -25.00
CA LEU A 325 3.02 12.56 -25.26
C LEU A 325 1.56 12.58 -24.78
N THR A 326 0.73 11.75 -25.42
CA THR A 326 -0.67 11.61 -25.04
C THR A 326 -0.85 10.69 -23.84
N ASP A 327 -1.95 10.85 -23.14
CA ASP A 327 -2.35 10.08 -21.95
C ASP A 327 -2.38 8.55 -22.17
N TYR A 328 -2.50 8.10 -23.43
CA TYR A 328 -2.44 6.67 -23.78
C TYR A 328 -1.11 6.00 -23.39
N TYR A 329 -0.01 6.75 -23.35
CA TYR A 329 1.29 6.20 -22.92
C TYR A 329 1.36 5.93 -21.43
N THR A 330 0.53 6.57 -20.63
CA THR A 330 0.52 6.41 -19.16
C THR A 330 0.17 4.99 -18.76
N GLU A 331 -0.91 4.41 -19.30
CA GLU A 331 -1.30 3.03 -18.98
C GLU A 331 -0.25 2.01 -19.47
N LEU A 332 0.33 2.22 -20.66
CA LEU A 332 1.41 1.39 -21.19
C LEU A 332 2.62 1.40 -20.24
N ILE A 333 3.03 2.59 -19.82
CA ILE A 333 4.19 2.77 -18.94
C ILE A 333 3.93 2.16 -17.56
N TYR A 334 2.75 2.36 -16.98
CA TYR A 334 2.39 1.75 -15.69
C TYR A 334 2.40 0.22 -15.77
N GLY A 335 1.82 -0.35 -16.83
CA GLY A 335 1.85 -1.80 -17.05
C GLY A 335 3.27 -2.34 -17.17
N ALA A 336 4.14 -1.67 -17.94
CA ALA A 336 5.55 -2.04 -18.08
C ALA A 336 6.30 -1.94 -16.75
N ILE A 337 6.12 -0.86 -16.00
CA ILE A 337 6.74 -0.66 -14.68
C ILE A 337 6.34 -1.76 -13.70
N ILE A 338 5.05 -2.10 -13.63
CA ILE A 338 4.54 -3.16 -12.75
C ILE A 338 5.18 -4.50 -13.13
N LEU A 339 5.19 -4.86 -14.43
CA LEU A 339 5.77 -6.12 -14.89
C LEU A 339 7.28 -6.22 -14.58
N VAL A 340 8.03 -5.14 -14.80
CA VAL A 340 9.46 -5.09 -14.48
C VAL A 340 9.69 -5.21 -12.98
N ALA A 341 8.95 -4.46 -12.15
CA ALA A 341 9.07 -4.51 -10.70
C ALA A 341 8.79 -5.91 -10.15
N ILE A 342 7.69 -6.54 -10.58
CA ILE A 342 7.32 -7.90 -10.16
C ILE A 342 8.36 -8.91 -10.63
N SER A 343 8.85 -8.80 -11.87
CA SER A 343 9.86 -9.70 -12.42
C SER A 343 11.17 -9.65 -11.64
N ILE A 344 11.63 -8.46 -11.27
CA ILE A 344 12.82 -8.27 -10.43
C ILE A 344 12.62 -8.96 -9.07
N HIS A 345 11.46 -8.76 -8.42
CA HIS A 345 11.16 -9.41 -7.14
C HIS A 345 11.15 -10.94 -7.26
N ALA A 346 10.52 -11.49 -8.29
CA ALA A 346 10.46 -12.94 -8.52
C ALA A 346 11.84 -13.55 -8.75
N VAL A 347 12.71 -12.86 -9.52
CA VAL A 347 14.09 -13.34 -9.77
C VAL A 347 14.95 -13.27 -8.50
N LEU A 348 14.84 -12.20 -7.73
CA LEU A 348 15.58 -12.06 -6.47
C LEU A 348 15.15 -13.11 -5.46
N GLN A 349 13.84 -13.35 -5.29
CA GLN A 349 13.35 -14.37 -4.36
C GLN A 349 13.90 -15.77 -4.69
N ARG A 350 13.86 -16.18 -5.96
CA ARG A 350 14.41 -17.49 -6.39
C ARG A 350 15.91 -17.66 -6.13
N ARG A 351 16.68 -16.55 -6.06
CA ARG A 351 18.11 -16.61 -5.74
C ARG A 351 18.41 -16.78 -4.26
N PHE A 352 17.50 -16.35 -3.38
CA PHE A 352 17.66 -16.48 -1.92
C PHE A 352 17.08 -17.79 -1.37
N GLU A 353 16.26 -18.51 -2.14
CA GLU A 353 15.70 -19.82 -1.78
C GLU A 353 16.62 -21.00 -2.24
N ARG A 354 17.68 -20.71 -3.01
CA ARG A 354 18.74 -21.65 -3.40
C ARG A 354 20.00 -21.43 -2.57
#